data_477b12973cf061b73fe074f92970e900
#
_entry.id   477b12973cf061b73fe074f92970e900
#
_cell.length_a   1.000
_cell.length_b   1.000
_cell.length_c   1.000
_cell.angle_alpha   90.00
_cell.angle_beta   90.00
_cell.angle_gamma   90.00
#
_symmetry.space_group_name_H-M   'P 1'
#
loop_
_entity.id
_entity.type
_entity.pdbx_description
1 polymer ?
#
loop_
_entity_poly.entity_id
_entity_poly.type
_entity_poly.pdbx_seq_one_letter_code
_entity_poly.pdbx_strand_id
1 'polypeptide(L)'
;MCDRILVWHMGHAIAVCGMPGSGKGEFARIIADNGIPVRSMGDMVRSEVEARGLTGSPTVFGEVAADLRAKHGDDILAKRLADEVSKLMLVHPIVLIDGMRGTAEYAMFSSRWGANFTSIAIMANQDVRFERIQKRGRPEDGDRQQFQIREDRESGWGLNSLIAQADYSITNESTLSELVDSTN
;
A
#
# COMPACT_ATOMS: atom_id res chain seq x y z
N MET A 1 5.94 -47.40 -2.01
CA MET A 1 6.73 -46.17 -1.83
C MET A 1 5.91 -45.05 -2.42
N CYS A 2 5.21 -44.32 -1.59
CA CYS A 2 4.26 -43.32 -2.05
C CYS A 2 5.00 -41.98 -2.14
N ASP A 3 5.34 -41.56 -3.36
CA ASP A 3 5.90 -40.23 -3.60
C ASP A 3 4.85 -39.19 -3.18
N ARG A 4 5.05 -38.58 -2.02
CA ARG A 4 4.37 -37.35 -1.64
C ARG A 4 4.84 -36.26 -2.61
N ILE A 5 4.04 -35.98 -3.62
CA ILE A 5 4.17 -34.75 -4.40
C ILE A 5 3.99 -33.62 -3.40
N LEU A 6 5.11 -32.97 -3.03
CA LEU A 6 5.11 -31.72 -2.29
C LEU A 6 4.48 -30.65 -3.21
N VAL A 7 3.18 -30.47 -3.10
CA VAL A 7 2.51 -29.33 -3.70
C VAL A 7 2.99 -28.10 -2.90
N TRP A 8 3.95 -27.39 -3.46
CA TRP A 8 4.37 -26.09 -2.93
C TRP A 8 3.19 -25.13 -3.08
N HIS A 9 2.46 -24.92 -1.99
CA HIS A 9 1.44 -23.89 -1.96
C HIS A 9 2.18 -22.56 -1.82
N MET A 10 2.20 -21.79 -2.92
CA MET A 10 2.65 -20.40 -2.87
C MET A 10 1.68 -19.63 -1.96
N GLY A 11 2.22 -18.86 -1.03
CA GLY A 11 1.42 -18.02 -0.15
C GLY A 11 0.59 -16.99 -0.93
N HIS A 12 -0.21 -16.23 -0.22
CA HIS A 12 -1.13 -15.25 -0.78
C HIS A 12 -0.64 -13.83 -0.52
N ALA A 13 -0.59 -12.99 -1.55
CA ALA A 13 -0.26 -11.57 -1.43
C ALA A 13 -1.55 -10.75 -1.26
N ILE A 14 -1.61 -9.93 -0.23
CA ILE A 14 -2.72 -8.99 0.01
C ILE A 14 -2.19 -7.56 -0.16
N ALA A 15 -2.72 -6.79 -1.10
CA ALA A 15 -2.35 -5.40 -1.26
C ALA A 15 -3.42 -4.45 -0.72
N VAL A 16 -2.99 -3.50 0.09
CA VAL A 16 -3.88 -2.51 0.70
C VAL A 16 -3.82 -1.19 -0.05
N CYS A 17 -4.97 -0.69 -0.45
CA CYS A 17 -5.16 0.63 -1.04
C CYS A 17 -6.08 1.51 -0.18
N GLY A 18 -6.16 2.79 -0.51
CA GLY A 18 -7.02 3.77 0.16
C GLY A 18 -6.39 5.16 0.15
N MET A 19 -7.19 6.19 0.32
CA MET A 19 -6.75 7.59 0.29
C MET A 19 -5.76 7.91 1.44
N PRO A 20 -4.95 8.96 1.33
CA PRO A 20 -4.09 9.42 2.42
C PRO A 20 -4.88 9.62 3.73
N GLY A 21 -4.38 9.10 4.85
CA GLY A 21 -5.05 9.20 6.16
C GLY A 21 -6.16 8.16 6.41
N SER A 22 -6.47 7.26 5.49
CA SER A 22 -7.54 6.26 5.67
C SER A 22 -7.27 5.20 6.75
N GLY A 23 -6.01 5.07 7.24
CA GLY A 23 -5.64 4.10 8.26
C GLY A 23 -4.87 2.88 7.76
N LYS A 24 -4.50 2.83 6.47
CA LYS A 24 -3.71 1.72 5.89
C LYS A 24 -2.48 1.34 6.72
N GLY A 25 -1.69 2.34 7.14
CA GLY A 25 -0.48 2.09 7.91
C GLY A 25 -0.75 1.51 9.29
N GLU A 26 -1.89 1.83 9.90
CA GLU A 26 -2.30 1.23 11.17
C GLU A 26 -2.78 -0.21 10.96
N PHE A 27 -3.56 -0.44 9.92
CA PHE A 27 -3.94 -1.79 9.49
C PHE A 27 -2.68 -2.64 9.24
N ALA A 28 -1.72 -2.12 8.48
CA ALA A 28 -0.46 -2.82 8.20
C ALA A 28 0.33 -3.13 9.48
N ARG A 29 0.32 -2.23 10.48
CA ARG A 29 0.95 -2.45 11.77
C ARG A 29 0.28 -3.58 12.54
N ILE A 30 -1.06 -3.60 12.61
CA ILE A 30 -1.82 -4.67 13.26
C ILE A 30 -1.48 -6.03 12.64
N ILE A 31 -1.44 -6.09 11.31
CA ILE A 31 -1.10 -7.32 10.57
C ILE A 31 0.34 -7.76 10.87
N ALA A 32 1.29 -6.81 10.92
CA ALA A 32 2.68 -7.09 11.26
C ALA A 32 2.84 -7.60 12.71
N ASP A 33 2.12 -7.01 13.65
CA ASP A 33 2.10 -7.42 15.07
C ASP A 33 1.59 -8.87 15.25
N ASN A 34 0.79 -9.37 14.30
CA ASN A 34 0.36 -10.77 14.21
C ASN A 34 1.35 -11.68 13.46
N GLY A 35 2.56 -11.22 13.20
CA GLY A 35 3.64 -12.03 12.60
C GLY A 35 3.55 -12.18 11.07
N ILE A 36 2.67 -11.48 10.40
CA ILE A 36 2.55 -11.48 8.95
C ILE A 36 3.56 -10.47 8.36
N PRO A 37 4.43 -10.89 7.41
CA PRO A 37 5.37 -9.96 6.79
C PRO A 37 4.65 -8.87 6.00
N VAL A 38 5.09 -7.62 6.21
CA VAL A 38 4.58 -6.43 5.53
C VAL A 38 5.67 -5.80 4.70
N ARG A 39 5.32 -5.36 3.49
CA ARG A 39 6.17 -4.53 2.63
C ARG A 39 5.44 -3.27 2.23
N SER A 40 6.11 -2.13 2.35
CA SER A 40 5.50 -0.83 2.06
C SER A 40 6.05 -0.22 0.77
N MET A 41 5.15 0.09 -0.15
CA MET A 41 5.51 0.83 -1.36
C MET A 41 5.93 2.27 -1.04
N GLY A 42 5.41 2.83 0.06
CA GLY A 42 5.83 4.14 0.55
C GLY A 42 7.27 4.17 1.03
N ASP A 43 7.78 3.06 1.61
CA ASP A 43 9.17 2.97 2.05
C ASP A 43 10.14 2.99 0.86
N MET A 44 9.74 2.44 -0.28
CA MET A 44 10.55 2.51 -1.51
C MET A 44 10.76 3.95 -1.98
N VAL A 45 9.72 4.79 -1.87
CA VAL A 45 9.84 6.22 -2.20
C VAL A 45 10.72 6.93 -1.16
N ARG A 46 10.58 6.62 0.12
CA ARG A 46 11.44 7.18 1.18
C ARG A 46 12.90 6.83 0.96
N SER A 47 13.20 5.57 0.68
CA SER A 47 14.56 5.12 0.37
C SER A 47 15.13 5.78 -0.88
N GLU A 48 14.31 6.03 -1.90
CA GLU A 48 14.75 6.76 -3.10
C GLU A 48 15.07 8.22 -2.80
N VAL A 49 14.26 8.91 -1.98
CA VAL A 49 14.52 10.29 -1.52
C VAL A 49 15.84 10.35 -0.76
N GLU A 50 16.09 9.41 0.15
CA GLU A 50 17.34 9.30 0.90
C GLU A 50 18.53 9.02 -0.03
N ALA A 51 18.42 8.06 -0.95
CA ALA A 51 19.47 7.72 -1.92
C ALA A 51 19.84 8.90 -2.85
N ARG A 52 18.87 9.79 -3.12
CA ARG A 52 19.13 11.04 -3.86
C ARG A 52 19.70 12.17 -3.01
N GLY A 53 19.91 11.97 -1.72
CA GLY A 53 20.39 12.98 -0.77
C GLY A 53 19.41 14.15 -0.57
N LEU A 54 18.11 13.93 -0.78
CA LEU A 54 17.08 14.94 -0.66
C LEU A 54 16.49 14.96 0.76
N THR A 55 16.16 16.17 1.25
CA THR A 55 15.41 16.30 2.51
C THR A 55 13.93 16.04 2.26
N GLY A 56 13.34 15.09 2.99
CA GLY A 56 11.94 14.70 2.84
C GLY A 56 10.97 15.84 3.18
N SER A 57 10.03 16.08 2.27
CA SER A 57 8.89 17.00 2.44
C SER A 57 7.70 16.47 1.63
N PRO A 58 6.46 16.98 1.86
CA PRO A 58 5.30 16.56 1.06
C PRO A 58 5.52 16.68 -0.44
N THR A 59 6.15 17.77 -0.87
CA THR A 59 6.49 18.02 -2.27
C THR A 59 7.54 17.03 -2.77
N VAL A 60 8.67 16.88 -2.07
CA VAL A 60 9.78 16.01 -2.49
C VAL A 60 9.35 14.55 -2.62
N PHE A 61 8.61 14.01 -1.66
CA PHE A 61 8.10 12.62 -1.78
C PHE A 61 7.16 12.46 -2.99
N GLY A 62 6.34 13.48 -3.26
CA GLY A 62 5.45 13.50 -4.41
C GLY A 62 6.19 13.54 -5.74
N GLU A 63 7.16 14.43 -5.86
CA GLU A 63 7.99 14.60 -7.05
C GLU A 63 8.83 13.36 -7.36
N VAL A 64 9.46 12.77 -6.35
CA VAL A 64 10.24 11.54 -6.52
C VAL A 64 9.35 10.37 -6.93
N ALA A 65 8.15 10.24 -6.35
CA ALA A 65 7.20 9.20 -6.75
C ALA A 65 6.70 9.39 -8.18
N ALA A 66 6.47 10.64 -8.62
CA ALA A 66 6.06 10.97 -9.98
C ALA A 66 7.22 10.76 -10.97
N ASP A 67 8.43 11.19 -10.64
CA ASP A 67 9.64 11.02 -11.45
C ASP A 67 9.95 9.54 -11.71
N LEU A 68 9.85 8.69 -10.69
CA LEU A 68 10.02 7.25 -10.83
C LEU A 68 9.04 6.65 -11.84
N ARG A 69 7.76 7.05 -11.75
CA ARG A 69 6.72 6.58 -12.67
C ARG A 69 6.94 7.12 -14.09
N ALA A 70 7.26 8.38 -14.23
CA ALA A 70 7.51 8.99 -15.54
C ALA A 70 8.71 8.35 -16.27
N LYS A 71 9.76 7.96 -15.54
CA LYS A 71 10.96 7.35 -16.11
C LYS A 71 10.87 5.86 -16.38
N HIS A 72 10.11 5.14 -15.56
CA HIS A 72 10.16 3.68 -15.53
C HIS A 72 8.80 2.99 -15.66
N GLY A 73 7.72 3.76 -15.82
CA GLY A 73 6.33 3.28 -15.93
C GLY A 73 5.58 3.33 -14.59
N ASP A 74 4.26 3.44 -14.67
CA ASP A 74 3.38 3.62 -13.50
C ASP A 74 3.41 2.46 -12.51
N ASP A 75 3.84 1.29 -12.95
CA ASP A 75 3.97 0.08 -12.15
C ASP A 75 5.37 -0.15 -11.55
N ILE A 76 6.29 0.83 -11.65
CA ILE A 76 7.70 0.66 -11.24
C ILE A 76 7.85 0.22 -9.78
N LEU A 77 7.07 0.79 -8.87
CA LEU A 77 7.15 0.43 -7.44
C LEU A 77 6.68 -1.00 -7.22
N ALA A 78 5.63 -1.44 -7.92
CA ALA A 78 5.15 -2.81 -7.88
C ALA A 78 6.19 -3.79 -8.45
N LYS A 79 6.82 -3.46 -9.58
CA LYS A 79 7.89 -4.28 -10.18
C LYS A 79 9.08 -4.45 -9.23
N ARG A 80 9.54 -3.38 -8.61
CA ARG A 80 10.67 -3.42 -7.66
C ARG A 80 10.36 -4.28 -6.43
N LEU A 81 9.09 -4.31 -5.99
CA LEU A 81 8.66 -5.03 -4.78
C LEU A 81 8.35 -6.50 -5.04
N ALA A 82 7.88 -6.84 -6.24
CA ALA A 82 7.30 -8.13 -6.55
C ALA A 82 8.23 -9.32 -6.32
N ASP A 83 9.52 -9.18 -6.61
CA ASP A 83 10.47 -10.28 -6.43
C ASP A 83 10.71 -10.59 -4.94
N GLU A 84 10.76 -9.57 -4.10
CA GLU A 84 10.87 -9.73 -2.65
C GLU A 84 9.60 -10.37 -2.08
N VAL A 85 8.44 -9.87 -2.46
CA VAL A 85 7.15 -10.44 -2.04
C VAL A 85 7.01 -11.89 -2.49
N SER A 86 7.39 -12.22 -3.74
CA SER A 86 7.36 -13.59 -4.23
C SER A 86 8.25 -14.54 -3.41
N LYS A 87 9.43 -14.09 -2.97
CA LYS A 87 10.30 -14.87 -2.07
C LYS A 87 9.66 -15.10 -0.71
N LEU A 88 9.01 -14.09 -0.15
CA LEU A 88 8.29 -14.22 1.13
C LEU A 88 7.10 -15.19 1.01
N MET A 89 6.37 -15.17 -0.10
CA MET A 89 5.26 -16.09 -0.36
C MET A 89 5.67 -17.56 -0.45
N LEU A 90 6.96 -17.86 -0.62
CA LEU A 90 7.46 -19.25 -0.58
C LEU A 90 7.54 -19.80 0.85
N VAL A 91 7.63 -18.93 1.86
CA VAL A 91 7.87 -19.32 3.26
C VAL A 91 6.80 -18.80 4.23
N HIS A 92 5.92 -17.93 3.76
CA HIS A 92 4.81 -17.39 4.55
C HIS A 92 3.48 -17.62 3.82
N PRO A 93 2.41 -18.02 4.52
CA PRO A 93 1.09 -18.25 3.92
C PRO A 93 0.45 -16.95 3.43
N ILE A 94 0.77 -15.81 4.07
CA ILE A 94 0.25 -14.48 3.72
C ILE A 94 1.40 -13.48 3.76
N VAL A 95 1.41 -12.53 2.81
CA VAL A 95 2.29 -11.35 2.78
C VAL A 95 1.43 -10.12 2.50
N LEU A 96 1.59 -9.07 3.30
CA LEU A 96 0.87 -7.81 3.10
C LEU A 96 1.73 -6.80 2.33
N ILE A 97 1.13 -6.11 1.36
CA ILE A 97 1.69 -4.97 0.63
C ILE A 97 0.92 -3.72 1.04
N ASP A 98 1.57 -2.79 1.77
CA ASP A 98 0.97 -1.52 2.15
C ASP A 98 1.22 -0.45 1.08
N GLY A 99 0.16 0.25 0.73
CA GLY A 99 0.24 1.51 -0.01
C GLY A 99 0.22 1.38 -1.53
N MET A 100 -0.50 0.39 -2.09
CA MET A 100 -0.85 0.37 -3.51
C MET A 100 -1.70 1.59 -3.87
N ARG A 101 -1.37 2.30 -4.96
CA ARG A 101 -1.96 3.61 -5.28
C ARG A 101 -2.45 3.76 -6.70
N GLY A 102 -2.16 2.81 -7.59
CA GLY A 102 -2.48 2.92 -9.00
C GLY A 102 -3.01 1.64 -9.61
N THR A 103 -3.84 1.78 -10.64
CA THR A 103 -4.36 0.64 -11.40
C THR A 103 -3.28 -0.14 -12.13
N ALA A 104 -2.18 0.51 -12.53
CA ALA A 104 -1.03 -0.14 -13.14
C ALA A 104 -0.30 -1.08 -12.15
N GLU A 105 -0.19 -0.68 -10.88
CA GLU A 105 0.37 -1.51 -9.81
C GLU A 105 -0.51 -2.73 -9.54
N TYR A 106 -1.83 -2.53 -9.48
CA TYR A 106 -2.79 -3.63 -9.35
C TYR A 106 -2.69 -4.62 -10.51
N ALA A 107 -2.68 -4.12 -11.75
CA ALA A 107 -2.59 -4.97 -12.94
C ALA A 107 -1.31 -5.80 -12.94
N MET A 108 -0.19 -5.20 -12.51
CA MET A 108 1.09 -5.90 -12.40
C MET A 108 1.04 -7.02 -11.35
N PHE A 109 0.54 -6.76 -10.14
CA PHE A 109 0.42 -7.76 -9.08
C PHE A 109 -0.56 -8.87 -9.45
N SER A 110 -1.72 -8.50 -9.98
CA SER A 110 -2.74 -9.45 -10.45
C SER A 110 -2.22 -10.36 -11.56
N SER A 111 -1.48 -9.80 -12.54
CA SER A 111 -0.83 -10.58 -13.59
C SER A 111 0.24 -11.53 -13.04
N ARG A 112 0.99 -11.10 -12.00
CA ARG A 112 2.08 -11.86 -11.43
C ARG A 112 1.64 -13.05 -10.59
N TRP A 113 0.58 -12.88 -9.79
CA TRP A 113 0.19 -13.87 -8.78
C TRP A 113 -1.20 -14.47 -9.02
N GLY A 114 -1.99 -13.92 -9.94
CA GLY A 114 -3.30 -14.46 -10.31
C GLY A 114 -4.21 -14.70 -9.10
N ALA A 115 -4.66 -15.95 -8.92
CA ALA A 115 -5.53 -16.33 -7.80
C ALA A 115 -4.88 -16.22 -6.41
N ASN A 116 -3.55 -16.03 -6.33
CA ASN A 116 -2.82 -15.80 -5.07
C ASN A 116 -2.64 -14.31 -4.76
N PHE A 117 -3.49 -13.46 -5.31
CA PHE A 117 -3.49 -12.01 -5.07
C PHE A 117 -4.89 -11.51 -4.72
N THR A 118 -4.96 -10.61 -3.75
CA THR A 118 -6.20 -9.95 -3.31
C THR A 118 -5.91 -8.50 -2.95
N SER A 119 -6.86 -7.62 -3.23
CA SER A 119 -6.81 -6.21 -2.88
C SER A 119 -7.84 -5.86 -1.80
N ILE A 120 -7.43 -5.02 -0.83
CA ILE A 120 -8.30 -4.50 0.22
C ILE A 120 -8.26 -2.97 0.18
N ALA A 121 -9.44 -2.33 0.09
CA ALA A 121 -9.58 -0.89 0.20
C ALA A 121 -9.90 -0.50 1.65
N ILE A 122 -9.11 0.43 2.23
CA ILE A 122 -9.44 1.05 3.52
C ILE A 122 -9.95 2.46 3.26
N MET A 123 -11.19 2.69 3.65
CA MET A 123 -11.93 3.92 3.37
C MET A 123 -12.18 4.71 4.66
N ALA A 124 -12.15 6.03 4.56
CA ALA A 124 -12.61 6.95 5.59
C ALA A 124 -12.96 8.30 4.94
N ASN A 125 -13.86 9.06 5.56
CA ASN A 125 -14.23 10.40 5.12
C ASN A 125 -13.04 11.35 5.09
N GLN A 126 -13.05 12.30 4.17
CA GLN A 126 -11.94 13.22 3.93
C GLN A 126 -11.55 14.01 5.19
N ASP A 127 -12.52 14.51 5.95
CA ASP A 127 -12.23 15.29 7.16
C ASP A 127 -11.58 14.43 8.25
N VAL A 128 -12.08 13.20 8.45
CA VAL A 128 -11.46 12.22 9.37
C VAL A 128 -10.02 11.91 8.95
N ARG A 129 -9.76 11.76 7.65
CA ARG A 129 -8.44 11.47 7.11
C ARG A 129 -7.48 12.64 7.31
N PHE A 130 -7.97 13.86 7.08
CA PHE A 130 -7.17 15.07 7.30
C PHE A 130 -6.81 15.26 8.77
N GLU A 131 -7.76 15.11 9.70
CA GLU A 131 -7.50 15.17 11.14
C GLU A 131 -6.44 14.15 11.58
N ARG A 132 -6.51 12.93 11.08
CA ARG A 132 -5.52 11.87 11.36
C ARG A 132 -4.12 12.24 10.86
N ILE A 133 -4.03 12.83 9.68
CA ILE A 133 -2.78 13.30 9.09
C ILE A 133 -2.17 14.42 9.93
N GLN A 134 -2.97 15.40 10.35
CA GLN A 134 -2.53 16.49 11.22
C GLN A 134 -1.96 15.98 12.56
N LYS A 135 -2.65 15.01 13.18
CA LYS A 135 -2.20 14.40 14.43
C LYS A 135 -0.93 13.56 14.27
N ARG A 136 -0.74 12.94 13.11
CA ARG A 136 0.40 12.07 12.80
C ARG A 136 1.69 12.83 12.56
N GLY A 137 1.64 13.95 11.86
CA GLY A 137 2.74 14.89 11.65
C GLY A 137 3.98 14.31 10.97
N ARG A 138 3.82 13.44 9.96
CA ARG A 138 4.95 12.90 9.18
C ARG A 138 5.47 13.95 8.18
N PRO A 139 6.76 13.85 7.75
CA PRO A 139 7.32 14.77 6.76
C PRO A 139 6.53 14.87 5.45
N GLU A 140 5.83 13.82 5.06
CA GLU A 140 5.00 13.77 3.86
C GLU A 140 3.57 14.31 4.04
N ASP A 141 3.18 14.74 5.23
CA ASP A 141 1.78 15.07 5.53
C ASP A 141 1.41 16.51 5.13
N GLY A 142 2.12 17.51 5.62
CA GLY A 142 1.88 18.90 5.25
C GLY A 142 0.57 19.50 5.79
N ASP A 143 0.22 20.67 5.27
CA ASP A 143 -1.02 21.39 5.57
C ASP A 143 -2.22 20.91 4.71
N ARG A 144 -3.38 21.58 4.83
CA ARG A 144 -4.61 21.24 4.08
C ARG A 144 -4.42 21.35 2.57
N GLN A 145 -3.65 22.31 2.10
CA GLN A 145 -3.39 22.49 0.68
C GLN A 145 -2.52 21.35 0.13
N GLN A 146 -1.47 21.00 0.86
CA GLN A 146 -0.58 19.89 0.49
C GLN A 146 -1.30 18.54 0.56
N PHE A 147 -2.20 18.36 1.52
CA PHE A 147 -3.07 17.19 1.58
C PHE A 147 -3.94 17.08 0.33
N GLN A 148 -4.59 18.18 -0.12
CA GLN A 148 -5.41 18.17 -1.33
C GLN A 148 -4.57 17.87 -2.58
N ILE A 149 -3.42 18.52 -2.72
CA ILE A 149 -2.49 18.24 -3.84
C ILE A 149 -2.09 16.76 -3.88
N ARG A 150 -1.88 16.15 -2.73
CA ARG A 150 -1.57 14.72 -2.63
C ARG A 150 -2.75 13.85 -3.04
N GLU A 151 -3.97 14.18 -2.61
CA GLU A 151 -5.18 13.46 -3.02
C GLU A 151 -5.40 13.52 -4.52
N ASP A 152 -5.28 14.71 -5.12
CA ASP A 152 -5.45 14.92 -6.55
C ASP A 152 -4.41 14.12 -7.35
N ARG A 153 -3.16 14.14 -6.91
CA ARG A 153 -2.08 13.37 -7.53
C ARG A 153 -2.33 11.86 -7.46
N GLU A 154 -2.67 11.33 -6.27
CA GLU A 154 -2.93 9.91 -6.08
C GLU A 154 -4.20 9.46 -6.83
N SER A 155 -5.21 10.32 -6.94
CA SER A 155 -6.40 10.11 -7.79
C SER A 155 -6.02 10.06 -9.28
N GLY A 156 -5.08 10.89 -9.71
CA GLY A 156 -4.54 10.89 -11.08
C GLY A 156 -3.84 9.59 -11.46
N TRP A 157 -3.31 8.83 -10.50
CA TRP A 157 -2.77 7.47 -10.72
C TRP A 157 -3.83 6.38 -10.75
N GLY A 158 -5.12 6.74 -10.62
CA GLY A 158 -6.24 5.81 -10.65
C GLY A 158 -6.64 5.24 -9.29
N LEU A 159 -6.21 5.87 -8.16
CA LEU A 159 -6.52 5.36 -6.82
C LEU A 159 -8.02 5.25 -6.55
N ASN A 160 -8.84 6.19 -7.02
CA ASN A 160 -10.30 6.11 -6.86
C ASN A 160 -10.89 4.89 -7.56
N SER A 161 -10.44 4.60 -8.79
CA SER A 161 -10.85 3.40 -9.52
C SER A 161 -10.39 2.13 -8.83
N LEU A 162 -9.17 2.16 -8.28
CA LEU A 162 -8.62 1.04 -7.53
C LEU A 162 -9.42 0.74 -6.26
N ILE A 163 -9.83 1.76 -5.51
CA ILE A 163 -10.67 1.61 -4.32
C ILE A 163 -12.04 1.03 -4.70
N ALA A 164 -12.64 1.52 -5.79
CA ALA A 164 -13.96 1.07 -6.24
C ALA A 164 -13.98 -0.40 -6.74
N GLN A 165 -12.85 -0.90 -7.24
CA GLN A 165 -12.74 -2.27 -7.77
C GLN A 165 -12.04 -3.25 -6.82
N ALA A 166 -11.68 -2.82 -5.61
CA ALA A 166 -11.01 -3.68 -4.64
C ALA A 166 -11.88 -4.90 -4.29
N ASP A 167 -11.23 -6.06 -4.11
CA ASP A 167 -11.92 -7.32 -3.80
C ASP A 167 -12.66 -7.25 -2.46
N TYR A 168 -12.10 -6.50 -1.50
CA TYR A 168 -12.72 -6.23 -0.20
C TYR A 168 -12.57 -4.76 0.19
N SER A 169 -13.45 -4.30 1.05
CA SER A 169 -13.39 -2.94 1.60
C SER A 169 -13.67 -2.91 3.10
N ILE A 170 -12.92 -2.06 3.80
CA ILE A 170 -13.08 -1.79 5.23
C ILE A 170 -13.33 -0.30 5.41
N THR A 171 -14.45 0.06 6.01
CA THR A 171 -14.74 1.46 6.41
C THR A 171 -14.12 1.70 7.78
N ASN A 172 -13.19 2.64 7.84
CA ASN A 172 -12.45 3.01 9.04
C ASN A 172 -12.76 4.46 9.42
N GLU A 173 -13.93 4.70 9.99
CA GLU A 173 -14.37 6.03 10.46
C GLU A 173 -14.37 6.15 11.98
N SER A 174 -14.18 5.06 12.67
CA SER A 174 -14.28 4.93 14.10
C SER A 174 -12.92 4.78 14.80
N THR A 175 -12.91 4.13 15.96
CA THR A 175 -11.72 3.95 16.78
C THR A 175 -10.78 2.87 16.24
N LEU A 176 -9.52 2.91 16.71
CA LEU A 176 -8.54 1.87 16.41
C LEU A 176 -9.02 0.48 16.86
N SER A 177 -9.76 0.39 17.98
CA SER A 177 -10.31 -0.87 18.48
C SER A 177 -11.26 -1.52 17.47
N GLU A 178 -12.16 -0.73 16.88
CA GLU A 178 -13.10 -1.23 15.87
C GLU A 178 -12.42 -1.61 14.55
N LEU A 179 -11.31 -0.95 14.19
CA LEU A 179 -10.49 -1.40 13.07
C LEU A 179 -9.85 -2.76 13.37
N VAL A 180 -9.35 -2.99 14.60
CA VAL A 180 -8.81 -4.29 15.04
C VAL A 180 -9.87 -5.37 14.97
N ASP A 181 -11.08 -5.09 15.47
CA ASP A 181 -12.19 -6.04 15.46
C ASP A 181 -12.65 -6.42 14.04
N SER A 182 -12.58 -5.48 13.09
CA SER A 182 -12.89 -5.74 11.67
C SER A 182 -11.77 -6.50 10.92
N THR A 183 -10.63 -6.71 11.57
CA THR A 183 -9.45 -7.36 10.98
C THR A 183 -9.31 -8.82 11.46
N ASN A 184 -9.99 -9.19 12.54
CA ASN A 184 -10.03 -10.55 13.10
C ASN A 184 -11.18 -11.37 12.49
#